data_38e04db49f78227a3a071163080e4ee1
#
_entry.id   38e04db49f78227a3a071163080e4ee1
#
_cell.length_a   1.000
_cell.length_b   1.000
_cell.length_c   1.000
_cell.angle_alpha   90.00
_cell.angle_beta   90.00
_cell.angle_gamma   90.00
#
_symmetry.space_group_name_H-M   'P 1'
#
loop_
_entity.id
_entity.type
_entity.pdbx_description
1 polymer ?
#
loop_
_entity_poly.entity_id
_entity_poly.type
_entity_poly.pdbx_seq_one_letter_code
_entity_poly.pdbx_strand_id
1 'polypeptide(L)'
;NFNNMIYINNMLKCLILATFIASIIFLIIDVIWLSFATKSFYRPYLGDLIAEKPVMWAAALFYVLYVFGMAVVVIQPCIDSDALLKTIFTGFVFGLVAYGTYNLTNMAVINGWSPTVTFVDMFWGGSLTAFSATTGLYIAKKIVHLS
;
A
#
# COMPACT_ATOMS: atom_id res chain seq x y z
N ASN A 1 -6.06 14.31 -32.24
CA ASN A 1 -6.17 15.65 -31.71
C ASN A 1 -5.00 15.92 -30.76
N PHE A 2 -4.17 16.95 -31.10
CA PHE A 2 -2.90 17.24 -30.39
C PHE A 2 -3.09 17.47 -28.89
N ASN A 3 -4.15 18.14 -28.49
CA ASN A 3 -4.46 18.40 -27.07
C ASN A 3 -4.76 17.11 -26.28
N ASN A 4 -5.46 16.15 -26.89
CA ASN A 4 -5.72 14.85 -26.25
C ASN A 4 -4.42 14.06 -26.05
N MET A 5 -3.50 14.14 -26.99
CA MET A 5 -2.21 13.46 -26.87
C MET A 5 -1.34 14.04 -25.75
N ILE A 6 -1.33 15.37 -25.59
CA ILE A 6 -0.63 16.04 -24.48
C ILE A 6 -1.25 15.62 -23.14
N TYR A 7 -2.58 15.63 -23.05
CA TYR A 7 -3.31 15.24 -21.84
C TYR A 7 -2.98 13.80 -21.42
N ILE A 8 -3.10 12.86 -22.34
CA ILE A 8 -2.77 11.43 -22.09
C ILE A 8 -1.31 11.28 -21.64
N ASN A 9 -0.38 11.99 -22.26
CA ASN A 9 1.03 11.94 -21.90
C ASN A 9 1.27 12.48 -20.47
N ASN A 10 0.59 13.56 -20.09
CA ASN A 10 0.70 14.11 -18.74
C ASN A 10 0.06 13.17 -17.68
N MET A 11 -1.07 12.55 -18.01
CA MET A 11 -1.67 11.53 -17.15
C MET A 11 -0.72 10.35 -16.92
N LEU A 12 -0.10 9.84 -17.98
CA LEU A 12 0.85 8.72 -17.87
C LEU A 12 2.07 9.10 -17.03
N LYS A 13 2.62 10.30 -17.23
CA LYS A 13 3.71 10.82 -16.39
C LYS A 13 3.30 10.94 -14.93
N CYS A 14 2.10 11.45 -14.67
CA CYS A 14 1.56 11.56 -13.32
C CYS A 14 1.41 10.18 -12.67
N LEU A 15 0.86 9.20 -13.38
CA LEU A 15 0.69 7.83 -12.88
C LEU A 15 2.06 7.21 -12.49
N ILE A 16 3.03 7.28 -13.39
CA ILE A 16 4.37 6.72 -13.14
C ILE A 16 5.02 7.40 -11.94
N LEU A 17 5.00 8.73 -11.90
CA LEU A 17 5.62 9.51 -10.83
C LEU A 17 4.91 9.29 -9.48
N ALA A 18 3.58 9.29 -9.48
CA ALA A 18 2.77 9.03 -8.29
C ALA A 18 3.04 7.63 -7.72
N THR A 19 3.07 6.63 -8.60
CA THR A 19 3.37 5.24 -8.21
C THR A 19 4.78 5.13 -7.63
N PHE A 20 5.76 5.74 -8.25
CA PHE A 20 7.14 5.73 -7.77
C PHE A 20 7.27 6.39 -6.39
N ILE A 21 6.71 7.58 -6.20
CA ILE A 21 6.74 8.29 -4.91
C ILE A 21 5.98 7.49 -3.83
N ALA A 22 4.77 7.02 -4.15
CA ALA A 22 3.97 6.22 -3.24
C ALA A 22 4.69 4.94 -2.82
N SER A 23 5.40 4.27 -3.74
CA SER A 23 6.19 3.06 -3.46
C SER A 23 7.31 3.32 -2.47
N ILE A 24 8.05 4.41 -2.66
CA ILE A 24 9.15 4.79 -1.75
C ILE A 24 8.59 5.08 -0.35
N ILE A 25 7.52 5.86 -0.26
CA ILE A 25 6.88 6.20 1.02
C ILE A 25 6.39 4.92 1.71
N PHE A 26 5.68 4.08 0.98
CA PHE A 26 5.16 2.81 1.50
C PHE A 26 6.29 1.92 2.04
N LEU A 27 7.32 1.68 1.23
CA LEU A 27 8.45 0.83 1.60
C LEU A 27 9.21 1.36 2.83
N ILE A 28 9.51 2.66 2.88
CA ILE A 28 10.24 3.25 4.00
C ILE A 28 9.44 3.09 5.29
N ILE A 29 8.16 3.45 5.29
CA ILE A 29 7.32 3.39 6.49
C ILE A 29 7.11 1.93 6.92
N ASP A 30 6.86 1.02 5.97
CA ASP A 30 6.63 -0.39 6.27
C ASP A 30 7.89 -1.08 6.81
N VAL A 31 9.06 -0.81 6.26
CA VAL A 31 10.34 -1.33 6.78
C VAL A 31 10.62 -0.82 8.18
N ILE A 32 10.37 0.46 8.47
CA ILE A 32 10.49 1.02 9.82
C ILE A 32 9.52 0.31 10.77
N TRP A 33 8.26 0.16 10.37
CA TRP A 33 7.26 -0.57 11.16
C TRP A 33 7.69 -2.01 11.44
N LEU A 34 8.06 -2.76 10.42
CA LEU A 34 8.47 -4.17 10.56
C LEU A 34 9.73 -4.34 11.41
N SER A 35 10.70 -3.45 11.30
CA SER A 35 11.94 -3.50 12.11
C SER A 35 11.65 -3.35 13.60
N PHE A 36 10.65 -2.59 13.97
CA PHE A 36 10.18 -2.41 15.34
C PHE A 36 9.15 -3.47 15.74
N ALA A 37 8.09 -3.63 14.94
CA ALA A 37 6.93 -4.43 15.29
C ALA A 37 7.20 -5.94 15.29
N THR A 38 8.17 -6.43 14.49
CA THR A 38 8.49 -7.86 14.46
C THR A 38 8.88 -8.37 15.84
N LYS A 39 9.72 -7.66 16.57
CA LYS A 39 10.19 -8.06 17.90
C LYS A 39 9.23 -7.70 19.01
N SER A 40 8.64 -6.49 18.96
CA SER A 40 7.86 -5.92 20.05
C SER A 40 6.37 -6.26 19.97
N PHE A 41 5.86 -6.58 18.79
CA PHE A 41 4.45 -6.85 18.57
C PHE A 41 4.18 -8.23 17.97
N TYR A 42 4.68 -8.55 16.76
CA TYR A 42 4.32 -9.81 16.09
C TYR A 42 4.83 -11.04 16.83
N ARG A 43 6.09 -11.07 17.25
CA ARG A 43 6.68 -12.24 17.93
C ARG A 43 6.02 -12.57 19.27
N PRO A 44 5.64 -11.64 20.14
CA PRO A 44 4.88 -11.93 21.36
C PRO A 44 3.52 -12.59 21.13
N TYR A 45 2.86 -12.28 20.00
CA TYR A 45 1.53 -12.82 19.70
C TYR A 45 1.53 -14.07 18.82
N LEU A 46 2.53 -14.23 17.95
CA LEU A 46 2.57 -15.32 16.98
C LEU A 46 3.68 -16.36 17.27
N GLY A 47 4.62 -16.04 18.17
CA GLY A 47 5.64 -16.98 18.62
C GLY A 47 6.41 -17.64 17.47
N ASP A 48 6.42 -18.98 17.47
CA ASP A 48 7.14 -19.80 16.51
C ASP A 48 6.56 -19.79 15.08
N LEU A 49 5.39 -19.17 14.88
CA LEU A 49 4.85 -18.95 13.54
C LEU A 49 5.66 -17.90 12.76
N ILE A 50 6.42 -17.06 13.46
CA ILE A 50 7.29 -16.06 12.83
C ILE A 50 8.65 -16.70 12.51
N ALA A 51 8.99 -16.73 11.22
CA ALA A 51 10.28 -17.21 10.77
C ALA A 51 11.44 -16.40 11.40
N GLU A 52 12.54 -17.09 11.75
CA GLU A 52 13.73 -16.42 12.25
C GLU A 52 14.38 -15.50 11.20
N LYS A 53 14.34 -15.93 9.95
CA LYS A 53 14.82 -15.15 8.79
C LYS A 53 13.71 -15.07 7.73
N PRO A 54 13.38 -13.87 7.28
CA PRO A 54 12.35 -13.70 6.25
C PRO A 54 12.82 -14.30 4.91
N VAL A 55 11.86 -14.84 4.16
CA VAL A 55 12.09 -15.33 2.79
C VAL A 55 12.08 -14.13 1.84
N MET A 56 13.25 -13.58 1.55
CA MET A 56 13.40 -12.28 0.86
C MET A 56 12.79 -12.22 -0.53
N TRP A 57 12.85 -13.30 -1.32
CA TRP A 57 12.21 -13.28 -2.65
C TRP A 57 10.69 -13.17 -2.56
N ALA A 58 10.07 -13.82 -1.56
CA ALA A 58 8.63 -13.73 -1.35
C ALA A 58 8.20 -12.33 -0.91
N ALA A 59 8.99 -11.70 -0.02
CA ALA A 59 8.78 -10.31 0.37
C ALA A 59 8.92 -9.35 -0.82
N ALA A 60 9.95 -9.52 -1.66
CA ALA A 60 10.13 -8.70 -2.86
C ALA A 60 8.96 -8.86 -3.84
N LEU A 61 8.52 -10.09 -4.08
CA LEU A 61 7.36 -10.36 -4.95
C LEU A 61 6.08 -9.71 -4.41
N PHE A 62 5.85 -9.79 -3.09
CA PHE A 62 4.74 -9.11 -2.44
C PHE A 62 4.76 -7.61 -2.72
N TYR A 63 5.88 -6.93 -2.50
CA TYR A 63 5.97 -5.49 -2.73
C TYR A 63 5.75 -5.11 -4.19
N VAL A 64 6.29 -5.86 -5.14
CA VAL A 64 6.05 -5.62 -6.58
C VAL A 64 4.57 -5.74 -6.93
N LEU A 65 3.91 -6.83 -6.49
CA LEU A 65 2.48 -7.03 -6.73
C LEU A 65 1.63 -5.98 -6.03
N TYR A 66 2.00 -5.61 -4.81
CA TYR A 66 1.27 -4.61 -4.03
C TYR A 66 1.32 -3.22 -4.68
N VAL A 67 2.51 -2.79 -5.08
CA VAL A 67 2.71 -1.51 -5.78
C VAL A 67 1.96 -1.49 -7.11
N PHE A 68 2.00 -2.56 -7.87
CA PHE A 68 1.23 -2.69 -9.11
C PHE A 68 -0.29 -2.57 -8.84
N GLY A 69 -0.79 -3.31 -7.85
CA GLY A 69 -2.20 -3.23 -7.45
C GLY A 69 -2.59 -1.82 -6.98
N MET A 70 -1.77 -1.16 -6.16
CA MET A 70 -1.99 0.21 -5.72
C MET A 70 -2.01 1.20 -6.89
N ALA A 71 -1.13 1.03 -7.88
CA ALA A 71 -1.10 1.87 -9.07
C ALA A 71 -2.40 1.76 -9.89
N VAL A 72 -2.85 0.53 -10.14
CA VAL A 72 -4.02 0.26 -11.00
C VAL A 72 -5.35 0.52 -10.30
N VAL A 73 -5.47 0.12 -9.03
CA VAL A 73 -6.75 0.13 -8.30
C VAL A 73 -6.97 1.43 -7.53
N VAL A 74 -5.89 2.07 -7.05
CA VAL A 74 -5.99 3.26 -6.21
C VAL A 74 -5.59 4.53 -6.96
N ILE A 75 -4.37 4.57 -7.51
CA ILE A 75 -3.80 5.80 -8.07
C ILE A 75 -4.45 6.15 -9.41
N GLN A 76 -4.47 5.21 -10.35
CA GLN A 76 -5.01 5.46 -11.70
C GLN A 76 -6.45 6.00 -11.69
N PRO A 77 -7.42 5.40 -10.95
CA PRO A 77 -8.80 5.90 -10.95
C PRO A 77 -8.97 7.25 -10.25
N CYS A 78 -7.95 7.73 -9.55
CA CYS A 78 -7.98 8.97 -8.79
C CYS A 78 -7.20 10.12 -9.47
N ILE A 79 -6.52 9.86 -10.58
CA ILE A 79 -5.71 10.89 -11.26
C ILE A 79 -6.57 12.08 -11.69
N ASP A 80 -7.74 11.82 -12.28
CA ASP A 80 -8.65 12.86 -12.77
C ASP A 80 -9.55 13.45 -11.67
N SER A 81 -9.42 12.97 -10.45
CA SER A 81 -10.24 13.44 -9.33
C SER A 81 -9.50 14.49 -8.52
N ASP A 82 -10.10 15.67 -8.33
CA ASP A 82 -9.58 16.70 -7.44
C ASP A 82 -9.88 16.38 -5.96
N ALA A 83 -10.65 15.33 -5.70
CA ALA A 83 -11.03 14.93 -4.34
C ALA A 83 -9.98 14.01 -3.71
N LEU A 84 -9.10 14.57 -2.88
CA LEU A 84 -8.15 13.79 -2.06
C LEU A 84 -8.85 12.70 -1.25
N LEU A 85 -10.07 12.96 -0.78
CA LEU A 85 -10.87 11.98 -0.02
C LEU A 85 -11.14 10.70 -0.80
N LYS A 86 -11.29 10.78 -2.12
CA LYS A 86 -11.45 9.59 -2.96
C LYS A 86 -10.21 8.71 -2.90
N THR A 87 -9.02 9.29 -3.00
CA THR A 87 -7.76 8.55 -2.93
C THR A 87 -7.52 7.95 -1.55
N ILE A 88 -7.79 8.72 -0.49
CA ILE A 88 -7.70 8.25 0.90
C ILE A 88 -8.62 7.04 1.11
N PHE A 89 -9.89 7.17 0.74
CA PHE A 89 -10.88 6.11 0.92
C PHE A 89 -10.53 4.86 0.10
N THR A 90 -10.21 5.02 -1.19
CA THR A 90 -9.87 3.91 -2.08
C THR A 90 -8.59 3.21 -1.61
N GLY A 91 -7.59 3.98 -1.20
CA GLY A 91 -6.34 3.45 -0.64
C GLY A 91 -6.55 2.71 0.67
N PHE A 92 -7.37 3.25 1.56
CA PHE A 92 -7.70 2.60 2.82
C PHE A 92 -8.43 1.26 2.59
N VAL A 93 -9.44 1.25 1.73
CA VAL A 93 -10.18 0.02 1.40
C VAL A 93 -9.29 -1.00 0.73
N PHE A 94 -8.45 -0.60 -0.23
CA PHE A 94 -7.52 -1.52 -0.90
C PHE A 94 -6.55 -2.16 0.11
N GLY A 95 -5.92 -1.36 0.97
CA GLY A 95 -5.03 -1.86 2.01
C GLY A 95 -5.73 -2.75 3.02
N LEU A 96 -6.93 -2.35 3.46
CA LEU A 96 -7.75 -3.16 4.37
C LEU A 96 -8.07 -4.54 3.80
N VAL A 97 -8.47 -4.60 2.52
CA VAL A 97 -8.80 -5.86 1.84
C VAL A 97 -7.55 -6.72 1.64
N ALA A 98 -6.44 -6.13 1.20
CA ALA A 98 -5.21 -6.88 0.96
C ALA A 98 -4.65 -7.50 2.25
N TYR A 99 -4.51 -6.70 3.30
CA TYR A 99 -4.04 -7.17 4.61
C TYR A 99 -5.10 -8.07 5.30
N GLY A 100 -6.37 -7.78 5.08
CA GLY A 100 -7.47 -8.60 5.57
C GLY A 100 -7.50 -9.99 4.93
N THR A 101 -7.24 -10.08 3.65
CA THR A 101 -7.14 -11.37 2.94
C THR A 101 -6.08 -12.26 3.58
N TYR A 102 -4.90 -11.71 3.85
CA TYR A 102 -3.83 -12.44 4.55
C TYR A 102 -4.22 -12.79 5.99
N ASN A 103 -4.59 -11.80 6.78
CA ASN A 103 -4.79 -11.98 8.22
C ASN A 103 -6.02 -12.81 8.57
N LEU A 104 -7.17 -12.54 7.92
CA LEU A 104 -8.42 -13.28 8.21
C LEU A 104 -8.35 -14.72 7.72
N THR A 105 -7.71 -14.99 6.59
CA THR A 105 -7.53 -16.36 6.12
C THR A 105 -6.57 -17.12 7.02
N ASN A 106 -5.48 -16.52 7.48
CA ASN A 106 -4.59 -17.14 8.46
C ASN A 106 -5.31 -17.41 9.78
N MET A 107 -6.11 -16.45 10.27
CA MET A 107 -6.90 -16.64 11.49
C MET A 107 -7.92 -17.79 11.36
N ALA A 108 -8.44 -17.99 10.15
CA ALA A 108 -9.41 -19.07 9.90
C ALA A 108 -8.78 -20.46 9.86
N VAL A 109 -7.53 -20.61 9.45
CA VAL A 109 -6.93 -21.92 9.13
C VAL A 109 -5.67 -22.25 9.93
N ILE A 110 -5.05 -21.29 10.61
CA ILE A 110 -3.82 -21.51 11.40
C ILE A 110 -4.13 -21.48 12.88
N ASN A 111 -3.89 -22.58 13.57
CA ASN A 111 -4.04 -22.65 15.02
C ASN A 111 -3.08 -21.68 15.71
N GLY A 112 -3.61 -20.91 16.67
CA GLY A 112 -2.80 -19.97 17.44
C GLY A 112 -2.57 -18.62 16.75
N TRP A 113 -3.19 -18.36 15.58
CA TRP A 113 -3.15 -17.05 14.96
C TRP A 113 -3.87 -16.00 15.81
N SER A 114 -3.25 -14.85 16.01
CA SER A 114 -3.75 -13.82 16.93
C SER A 114 -4.81 -12.92 16.30
N PRO A 115 -6.02 -12.80 16.89
CA PRO A 115 -7.00 -11.79 16.47
C PRO A 115 -6.47 -10.36 16.61
N THR A 116 -5.68 -10.08 17.66
CA THR A 116 -5.09 -8.75 17.86
C THR A 116 -4.16 -8.37 16.70
N VAL A 117 -3.29 -9.28 16.28
CA VAL A 117 -2.43 -9.08 15.11
C VAL A 117 -3.28 -8.84 13.88
N THR A 118 -4.31 -9.64 13.66
CA THR A 118 -5.22 -9.53 12.51
C THR A 118 -5.78 -8.11 12.36
N PHE A 119 -6.42 -7.59 13.38
CA PHE A 119 -7.08 -6.28 13.27
C PHE A 119 -6.11 -5.11 13.26
N VAL A 120 -5.02 -5.16 14.01
CA VAL A 120 -3.99 -4.12 14.00
C VAL A 120 -3.32 -4.06 12.62
N ASP A 121 -2.98 -5.20 12.05
CA ASP A 121 -2.32 -5.29 10.76
C ASP A 121 -3.23 -4.83 9.61
N MET A 122 -4.51 -5.19 9.65
CA MET A 122 -5.51 -4.71 8.68
C MET A 122 -5.65 -3.19 8.71
N PHE A 123 -5.74 -2.59 9.89
CA PHE A 123 -5.83 -1.14 10.03
C PHE A 123 -4.53 -0.45 9.60
N TRP A 124 -3.39 -1.04 9.92
CA TRP A 124 -2.08 -0.58 9.46
C TRP A 124 -2.01 -0.55 7.94
N GLY A 125 -2.31 -1.66 7.28
CA GLY A 125 -2.28 -1.77 5.81
C GLY A 125 -3.20 -0.77 5.13
N GLY A 126 -4.41 -0.58 5.65
CA GLY A 126 -5.35 0.44 5.16
C GLY A 126 -4.79 1.85 5.29
N SER A 127 -4.29 2.20 6.47
CA SER A 127 -3.76 3.54 6.77
C SER A 127 -2.49 3.85 5.98
N LEU A 128 -1.56 2.91 5.92
CA LEU A 128 -0.31 3.05 5.18
C LEU A 128 -0.56 3.24 3.69
N THR A 129 -1.47 2.46 3.10
CA THR A 129 -1.81 2.56 1.69
C THR A 129 -2.49 3.89 1.37
N ALA A 130 -3.46 4.29 2.17
CA ALA A 130 -4.14 5.58 2.02
C ALA A 130 -3.15 6.74 2.06
N PHE A 131 -2.27 6.75 3.04
CA PHE A 131 -1.25 7.79 3.18
C PHE A 131 -0.27 7.83 2.01
N SER A 132 0.28 6.67 1.66
CA SER A 132 1.31 6.57 0.60
C SER A 132 0.74 6.94 -0.77
N ALA A 133 -0.40 6.38 -1.15
CA ALA A 133 -1.04 6.66 -2.43
C ALA A 133 -1.48 8.12 -2.55
N THR A 134 -2.08 8.68 -1.50
CA THR A 134 -2.56 10.07 -1.50
C THR A 134 -1.41 11.05 -1.58
N THR A 135 -0.36 10.85 -0.78
CA THR A 135 0.82 11.70 -0.80
C THR A 135 1.55 11.62 -2.13
N GLY A 136 1.74 10.40 -2.66
CA GLY A 136 2.37 10.18 -3.96
C GLY A 136 1.61 10.86 -5.10
N LEU A 137 0.29 10.70 -5.13
CA LEU A 137 -0.55 11.33 -6.16
C LEU A 137 -0.56 12.86 -6.03
N TYR A 138 -0.67 13.39 -4.81
CA TYR A 138 -0.66 14.83 -4.56
C TYR A 138 0.63 15.48 -5.06
N ILE A 139 1.78 14.91 -4.71
CA ILE A 139 3.09 15.41 -5.14
C ILE A 139 3.24 15.32 -6.67
N ALA A 140 2.87 14.18 -7.26
CA ALA A 140 2.97 13.98 -8.70
C ALA A 140 2.12 14.97 -9.50
N LYS A 141 0.88 15.23 -9.07
CA LYS A 141 0.00 16.24 -9.70
C LYS A 141 0.63 17.63 -9.67
N LYS A 142 1.24 18.02 -8.56
CA LYS A 142 1.93 19.31 -8.43
C LYS A 142 3.11 19.42 -9.41
N ILE A 143 3.88 18.35 -9.57
CA ILE A 143 5.06 18.34 -10.48
C ILE A 143 4.63 18.35 -11.94
N VAL A 144 3.61 17.60 -12.30
CA VAL A 144 3.12 17.48 -13.69
C VAL A 144 2.15 18.60 -14.06
N HIS A 145 1.79 19.49 -13.11
CA HIS A 145 0.81 20.56 -13.28
C HIS A 145 -0.56 20.06 -13.76
N LEU A 146 -0.96 18.89 -13.28
CA LEU A 146 -2.33 18.39 -13.38
C LEU A 146 -3.11 18.90 -12.16
N SER A 147 -3.72 20.03 -12.31
CA SER A 147 -4.65 20.62 -11.32
C SER A 147 -6.06 20.53 -11.84
#